data_530cc66641a076b68339f96a4d83917d
#
_entry.id   530cc66641a076b68339f96a4d83917d
#
_cell.length_a   1.000
_cell.length_b   1.000
_cell.length_c   1.000
_cell.angle_alpha   90.00
_cell.angle_beta   90.00
_cell.angle_gamma   90.00
#
_symmetry.space_group_name_H-M   'P 1'
#
loop_
_entity.id
_entity.type
_entity.pdbx_description
1 polymer ?
#
loop_
_entity_poly.entity_id
_entity_poly.type
_entity_poly.pdbx_seq_one_letter_code
_entity_poly.pdbx_strand_id
1 'polypeptide(L)'
;MKRIIIICLTMAITISALAQQAKDVTNNTSNMKSFNSTAWLLPQPVLIIGTYDKEGKPNAMNAAWGGQWDMNEIVISLGSHQTTDNLAVNPEFIVAFATAETMVASDYVGIVSGRNTPDKMEKTGWTIEKAPNVYAPVFKEFPMTLECRVKQKIDESETGYYLIAEIVNILCDEKYLAEDGKSDVEKMELITFDPVHHTYIQLGKTVGKAFSDGKQLK
;
A
#
# COMPACT_ATOMS: atom_id res chain seq x y z
N MET A 1 -54.14 17.53 -37.34
CA MET A 1 -54.15 16.85 -36.01
C MET A 1 -53.70 15.41 -36.08
N LYS A 2 -54.16 14.52 -36.99
CA LYS A 2 -53.75 13.10 -37.06
C LYS A 2 -52.24 12.86 -37.27
N ARG A 3 -51.51 13.71 -38.05
CA ARG A 3 -50.05 13.54 -38.32
C ARG A 3 -49.18 13.89 -37.10
N ILE A 4 -49.60 14.84 -36.25
CA ILE A 4 -48.83 15.21 -35.03
C ILE A 4 -48.95 14.12 -33.98
N ILE A 5 -50.11 13.47 -33.85
CA ILE A 5 -50.34 12.39 -32.88
C ILE A 5 -49.49 11.16 -33.23
N ILE A 6 -49.30 10.84 -34.53
CA ILE A 6 -48.48 9.70 -34.98
C ILE A 6 -46.99 9.95 -34.67
N ILE A 7 -46.47 11.17 -34.86
CA ILE A 7 -45.07 11.53 -34.54
C ILE A 7 -44.79 11.47 -33.04
N CYS A 8 -45.69 11.94 -32.19
CA CYS A 8 -45.55 11.83 -30.74
C CYS A 8 -45.60 10.37 -30.26
N LEU A 9 -46.46 9.55 -30.88
CA LEU A 9 -46.54 8.11 -30.49
C LEU A 9 -45.28 7.34 -30.89
N THR A 10 -44.68 7.59 -32.06
CA THR A 10 -43.44 6.96 -32.49
C THR A 10 -42.24 7.39 -31.66
N MET A 11 -42.19 8.69 -31.27
CA MET A 11 -41.14 9.17 -30.36
C MET A 11 -41.24 8.55 -28.96
N ALA A 12 -42.40 8.37 -28.41
CA ALA A 12 -42.63 7.75 -27.11
C ALA A 12 -42.20 6.25 -27.12
N ILE A 13 -42.47 5.54 -28.21
CA ILE A 13 -42.09 4.13 -28.37
C ILE A 13 -40.58 4.00 -28.51
N THR A 14 -39.89 4.87 -29.23
CA THR A 14 -38.42 4.84 -29.36
C THR A 14 -37.70 5.18 -28.05
N ILE A 15 -38.21 6.15 -27.27
CA ILE A 15 -37.64 6.47 -25.96
C ILE A 15 -37.82 5.30 -24.97
N SER A 16 -38.98 4.64 -24.99
CA SER A 16 -39.24 3.46 -24.16
C SER A 16 -38.35 2.28 -24.54
N ALA A 17 -38.11 2.04 -25.84
CA ALA A 17 -37.25 0.99 -26.33
C ALA A 17 -35.78 1.26 -25.95
N LEU A 18 -35.31 2.50 -26.06
CA LEU A 18 -33.95 2.90 -25.62
C LEU A 18 -33.77 2.77 -24.10
N ALA A 19 -34.78 3.13 -23.32
CA ALA A 19 -34.78 2.98 -21.87
C ALA A 19 -34.76 1.48 -21.45
N GLN A 20 -35.48 0.63 -22.18
CA GLN A 20 -35.50 -0.81 -21.97
C GLN A 20 -34.16 -1.42 -22.38
N GLN A 21 -33.59 -1.03 -23.51
CA GLN A 21 -32.28 -1.49 -23.96
C GLN A 21 -31.16 -1.05 -23.01
N ALA A 22 -31.24 0.14 -22.42
CA ALA A 22 -30.33 0.58 -21.36
C ALA A 22 -30.45 -0.25 -20.07
N LYS A 23 -31.67 -0.66 -19.69
CA LYS A 23 -31.90 -1.57 -18.57
C LYS A 23 -31.42 -2.98 -18.85
N ASP A 24 -31.56 -3.47 -20.07
CA ASP A 24 -31.11 -4.82 -20.45
C ASP A 24 -29.57 -4.91 -20.52
N VAL A 25 -28.89 -3.82 -20.89
CA VAL A 25 -27.41 -3.74 -20.82
C VAL A 25 -26.91 -3.77 -19.37
N THR A 26 -27.67 -3.20 -18.42
CA THR A 26 -27.30 -3.26 -16.98
C THR A 26 -27.63 -4.60 -16.32
N ASN A 27 -28.53 -5.40 -16.91
CA ASN A 27 -28.93 -6.71 -16.34
C ASN A 27 -28.12 -7.89 -16.85
N ASN A 28 -27.17 -7.70 -17.79
CA ASN A 28 -26.38 -8.81 -18.35
C ASN A 28 -24.97 -8.96 -17.74
N THR A 29 -24.71 -8.34 -16.60
CA THR A 29 -23.55 -8.66 -15.74
C THR A 29 -23.95 -9.73 -14.74
N SER A 30 -23.97 -10.96 -15.20
CA SER A 30 -24.16 -12.19 -14.43
C SER A 30 -23.66 -12.09 -12.98
N ASN A 31 -24.54 -12.17 -11.99
CA ASN A 31 -24.23 -12.37 -10.57
C ASN A 31 -23.20 -11.41 -9.91
N MET A 32 -22.77 -10.34 -10.58
CA MET A 32 -21.85 -9.34 -10.02
C MET A 32 -22.63 -8.24 -9.30
N LYS A 33 -22.25 -7.95 -8.06
CA LYS A 33 -22.79 -6.82 -7.30
C LYS A 33 -21.91 -5.58 -7.53
N SER A 34 -22.54 -4.44 -7.85
CA SER A 34 -21.87 -3.14 -7.93
C SER A 34 -21.79 -2.50 -6.54
N PHE A 35 -20.61 -1.96 -6.18
CA PHE A 35 -20.35 -1.30 -4.90
C PHE A 35 -20.08 0.20 -5.03
N ASN A 36 -20.31 0.80 -6.19
CA ASN A 36 -19.97 2.20 -6.51
C ASN A 36 -18.45 2.48 -6.43
N SER A 37 -18.10 3.77 -6.35
CA SER A 37 -16.70 4.19 -6.23
C SER A 37 -16.23 4.04 -4.78
N THR A 38 -15.22 3.20 -4.55
CA THR A 38 -14.60 3.00 -3.25
C THR A 38 -13.14 2.53 -3.39
N ALA A 39 -12.31 2.77 -2.39
CA ALA A 39 -10.88 2.49 -2.42
C ALA A 39 -10.56 1.02 -2.02
N TRP A 40 -11.05 0.06 -2.80
CA TRP A 40 -10.83 -1.37 -2.58
C TRP A 40 -9.79 -1.96 -3.54
N LEU A 41 -8.63 -1.33 -3.62
CA LEU A 41 -7.50 -1.92 -4.35
C LEU A 41 -6.85 -3.02 -3.50
N LEU A 42 -6.72 -4.23 -4.06
CA LEU A 42 -6.17 -5.40 -3.38
C LEU A 42 -5.07 -6.08 -4.24
N PRO A 43 -4.05 -6.66 -3.61
CA PRO A 43 -3.68 -6.57 -2.20
C PRO A 43 -3.03 -5.22 -1.88
N GLN A 44 -3.14 -4.74 -0.63
CA GLN A 44 -2.41 -3.56 -0.18
C GLN A 44 -1.27 -3.95 0.77
N PRO A 45 -0.05 -3.44 0.56
CA PRO A 45 1.05 -3.74 1.45
C PRO A 45 0.83 -3.14 2.85
N VAL A 46 1.53 -3.68 3.84
CA VAL A 46 1.63 -3.09 5.18
C VAL A 46 3.07 -2.63 5.37
N LEU A 47 3.31 -1.35 5.07
CA LEU A 47 4.62 -0.73 5.02
C LEU A 47 4.90 0.01 6.33
N ILE A 48 5.97 -0.34 7.01
CA ILE A 48 6.42 0.35 8.21
C ILE A 48 7.53 1.32 7.83
N ILE A 49 7.20 2.61 7.90
CA ILE A 49 8.11 3.71 7.55
C ILE A 49 8.84 4.14 8.81
N GLY A 50 10.16 3.95 8.83
CA GLY A 50 11.02 4.35 9.95
C GLY A 50 11.82 5.62 9.63
N THR A 51 11.80 6.60 10.53
CA THR A 51 12.51 7.88 10.39
C THR A 51 13.13 8.30 11.72
N TYR A 52 14.20 9.11 11.68
CA TYR A 52 14.68 9.88 12.83
C TYR A 52 14.15 11.32 12.79
N ASP A 53 13.85 11.89 13.95
CA ASP A 53 13.65 13.32 14.07
C ASP A 53 15.00 14.09 14.12
N LYS A 54 14.93 15.42 14.28
CA LYS A 54 16.12 16.28 14.34
C LYS A 54 17.04 16.03 15.54
N GLU A 55 16.52 15.41 16.61
CA GLU A 55 17.28 14.99 17.80
C GLU A 55 17.81 13.54 17.68
N GLY A 56 17.51 12.83 16.60
CA GLY A 56 17.88 11.43 16.41
C GLY A 56 16.94 10.45 17.12
N LYS A 57 15.75 10.89 17.54
CA LYS A 57 14.75 10.03 18.15
C LYS A 57 14.02 9.24 17.05
N PRO A 58 13.91 7.90 17.18
CA PRO A 58 13.23 7.08 16.18
C PRO A 58 11.72 7.26 16.23
N ASN A 59 11.10 7.15 15.05
CA ASN A 59 9.67 7.09 14.88
C ASN A 59 9.33 6.08 13.79
N ALA A 60 8.19 5.43 13.90
CA ALA A 60 7.63 4.57 12.88
C ALA A 60 6.16 4.92 12.60
N MET A 61 5.71 4.69 11.37
CA MET A 61 4.29 4.73 11.00
C MET A 61 3.96 3.55 10.08
N ASN A 62 2.70 3.17 10.04
CA ASN A 62 2.16 2.20 9.07
C ASN A 62 1.55 2.95 7.88
N ALA A 63 1.86 2.52 6.66
CA ALA A 63 1.28 3.01 5.42
C ALA A 63 0.85 1.83 4.53
N ALA A 64 -0.34 1.93 3.93
CA ALA A 64 -0.86 0.93 3.01
C ALA A 64 -0.89 1.44 1.54
N TRP A 65 -0.93 2.76 1.35
CA TRP A 65 -1.03 3.34 0.01
C TRP A 65 0.35 3.64 -0.55
N GLY A 66 0.99 2.58 -1.07
CA GLY A 66 2.31 2.64 -1.68
C GLY A 66 2.59 1.43 -2.55
N GLY A 67 3.65 1.50 -3.33
CA GLY A 67 4.07 0.44 -4.22
C GLY A 67 5.30 0.78 -5.04
N GLN A 68 5.65 -0.13 -5.94
CA GLN A 68 6.74 0.06 -6.90
C GLN A 68 6.40 1.22 -7.84
N TRP A 69 7.33 2.16 -8.00
CA TRP A 69 7.23 3.26 -8.96
C TRP A 69 8.03 2.99 -10.22
N ASP A 70 9.29 2.59 -10.07
CA ASP A 70 10.21 2.23 -11.15
C ASP A 70 11.13 1.09 -10.66
N MET A 71 12.15 0.70 -11.40
CA MET A 71 13.00 -0.46 -11.13
C MET A 71 13.62 -0.44 -9.71
N ASN A 72 14.03 0.72 -9.24
CA ASN A 72 14.60 0.93 -7.90
C ASN A 72 13.91 2.08 -7.16
N GLU A 73 12.66 2.38 -7.46
CA GLU A 73 11.91 3.46 -6.86
C GLU A 73 10.57 2.99 -6.32
N ILE A 74 10.14 3.59 -5.22
CA ILE A 74 8.82 3.39 -4.63
C ILE A 74 8.07 4.71 -4.57
N VAL A 75 6.73 4.61 -4.59
CA VAL A 75 5.83 5.72 -4.30
C VAL A 75 5.02 5.39 -3.04
N ILE A 76 4.83 6.38 -2.16
CA ILE A 76 4.01 6.26 -0.96
C ILE A 76 3.16 7.51 -0.81
N SER A 77 1.86 7.34 -0.58
CA SER A 77 0.98 8.43 -0.19
C SER A 77 1.09 8.65 1.32
N LEU A 78 1.50 9.84 1.73
CA LEU A 78 1.71 10.21 3.12
C LEU A 78 0.83 11.39 3.51
N GLY A 79 0.06 11.24 4.58
CA GLY A 79 -0.63 12.36 5.22
C GLY A 79 0.31 13.19 6.11
N SER A 80 -0.23 14.23 6.75
CA SER A 80 0.52 15.05 7.71
C SER A 80 0.70 14.31 9.03
N HIS A 81 1.90 13.78 9.28
CA HIS A 81 2.29 12.97 10.43
C HIS A 81 3.66 13.37 10.98
N GLN A 82 4.07 12.85 12.14
CA GLN A 82 5.45 12.98 12.63
C GLN A 82 6.47 12.52 11.60
N THR A 83 6.17 11.47 10.82
CA THR A 83 7.05 10.97 9.76
C THR A 83 7.30 12.01 8.67
N THR A 84 6.27 12.75 8.24
CA THR A 84 6.43 13.81 7.23
C THR A 84 7.20 15.02 7.78
N ASP A 85 7.05 15.32 9.09
CA ASP A 85 7.86 16.34 9.76
C ASP A 85 9.34 15.93 9.76
N ASN A 86 9.63 14.66 10.09
CA ASN A 86 10.98 14.11 10.08
C ASN A 86 11.60 14.15 8.68
N LEU A 87 10.84 13.75 7.65
CA LEU A 87 11.28 13.78 6.24
C LEU A 87 11.48 15.18 5.66
N ALA A 88 10.93 16.20 6.29
CA ALA A 88 11.21 17.59 5.94
C ALA A 88 12.61 18.04 6.40
N VAL A 89 13.13 17.41 7.46
CA VAL A 89 14.47 17.71 8.03
C VAL A 89 15.52 16.76 7.50
N ASN A 90 15.20 15.45 7.45
CA ASN A 90 16.08 14.41 6.95
C ASN A 90 15.34 13.56 5.89
N PRO A 91 15.70 13.68 4.61
CA PRO A 91 14.99 13.01 3.52
C PRO A 91 15.39 11.53 3.34
N GLU A 92 15.79 10.85 4.43
CA GLU A 92 16.14 9.44 4.44
C GLU A 92 15.25 8.66 5.39
N PHE A 93 14.89 7.43 5.01
CA PHE A 93 13.97 6.59 5.77
C PHE A 93 14.16 5.12 5.41
N ILE A 94 13.52 4.25 6.18
CA ILE A 94 13.38 2.84 5.82
C ILE A 94 11.92 2.49 5.54
N VAL A 95 11.74 1.40 4.78
CA VAL A 95 10.47 0.71 4.63
C VAL A 95 10.67 -0.75 5.01
N ALA A 96 10.07 -1.17 6.12
CA ALA A 96 10.02 -2.57 6.51
C ALA A 96 8.65 -3.18 6.19
N PHE A 97 8.60 -4.48 5.94
CA PHE A 97 7.38 -5.19 5.58
C PHE A 97 6.83 -5.93 6.80
N ALA A 98 5.59 -5.61 7.19
CA ALA A 98 4.95 -6.25 8.33
C ALA A 98 4.66 -7.73 8.09
N THR A 99 4.75 -8.51 9.17
CA THR A 99 4.52 -9.95 9.20
C THR A 99 3.37 -10.29 10.14
N ALA A 100 2.91 -11.53 10.13
CA ALA A 100 1.93 -12.02 11.10
C ALA A 100 2.42 -11.83 12.56
N GLU A 101 3.71 -12.01 12.82
CA GLU A 101 4.32 -11.83 14.15
C GLU A 101 4.36 -10.36 14.57
N THR A 102 4.71 -9.45 13.67
CA THR A 102 4.84 -8.01 13.98
C THR A 102 3.51 -7.26 13.88
N MET A 103 2.39 -7.88 13.50
CA MET A 103 1.12 -7.28 13.16
C MET A 103 0.59 -6.31 14.22
N VAL A 104 0.55 -6.70 15.49
CA VAL A 104 -0.03 -5.89 16.57
C VAL A 104 0.75 -4.56 16.76
N ALA A 105 2.08 -4.63 16.79
CA ALA A 105 2.89 -3.42 16.92
C ALA A 105 2.89 -2.59 15.63
N SER A 106 2.77 -3.23 14.46
CA SER A 106 2.63 -2.57 13.16
C SER A 106 1.30 -1.81 13.04
N ASP A 107 0.21 -2.35 13.55
CA ASP A 107 -1.08 -1.66 13.64
C ASP A 107 -0.98 -0.48 14.63
N TYR A 108 -0.42 -0.72 15.82
CA TYR A 108 -0.24 0.30 16.84
C TYR A 108 0.49 1.55 16.31
N VAL A 109 1.59 1.40 15.57
CA VAL A 109 2.31 2.55 15.02
C VAL A 109 1.53 3.29 13.93
N GLY A 110 0.50 2.68 13.35
CA GLY A 110 -0.43 3.29 12.41
C GLY A 110 -1.50 4.15 13.08
N ILE A 111 -2.02 3.71 14.24
CA ILE A 111 -3.13 4.40 14.94
C ILE A 111 -2.65 5.47 15.94
N VAL A 112 -1.36 5.46 16.33
CA VAL A 112 -0.81 6.38 17.33
C VAL A 112 0.18 7.36 16.69
N SER A 113 -0.02 8.66 16.94
CA SER A 113 0.89 9.69 16.44
C SER A 113 2.10 9.89 17.38
N GLY A 114 3.30 9.89 16.79
CA GLY A 114 4.54 10.26 17.50
C GLY A 114 4.54 11.71 18.03
N ARG A 115 3.73 12.61 17.43
CA ARG A 115 3.57 13.99 17.92
C ARG A 115 2.99 14.05 19.33
N ASN A 116 2.12 13.10 19.69
CA ASN A 116 1.35 13.11 20.93
C ASN A 116 1.74 11.97 21.89
N THR A 117 2.62 11.05 21.47
CA THR A 117 3.00 9.87 22.26
C THR A 117 4.52 9.73 22.26
N PRO A 118 5.21 10.38 23.21
CA PRO A 118 6.68 10.38 23.26
C PRO A 118 7.31 8.99 23.45
N ASP A 119 6.61 8.08 24.11
CA ASP A 119 7.02 6.68 24.37
C ASP A 119 6.49 5.69 23.33
N LYS A 120 6.04 6.18 22.16
CA LYS A 120 5.47 5.37 21.09
C LYS A 120 6.36 4.19 20.70
N MET A 121 7.64 4.45 20.46
CA MET A 121 8.58 3.41 20.00
C MET A 121 8.92 2.41 21.11
N GLU A 122 8.99 2.83 22.36
CA GLU A 122 9.21 1.94 23.51
C GLU A 122 8.09 0.89 23.64
N LYS A 123 6.85 1.31 23.40
CA LYS A 123 5.67 0.43 23.47
C LYS A 123 5.60 -0.63 22.37
N THR A 124 6.34 -0.46 21.26
CA THR A 124 6.40 -1.50 20.22
C THR A 124 7.19 -2.72 20.68
N GLY A 125 8.12 -2.56 21.60
CA GLY A 125 9.09 -3.58 22.00
C GLY A 125 10.13 -3.88 20.92
N TRP A 126 10.19 -3.12 19.83
CA TRP A 126 11.14 -3.35 18.75
C TRP A 126 12.57 -2.97 19.13
N THR A 127 13.50 -3.78 18.70
CA THR A 127 14.95 -3.50 18.79
C THR A 127 15.36 -2.58 17.66
N ILE A 128 15.85 -1.39 18.00
CA ILE A 128 16.15 -0.33 17.05
C ILE A 128 17.66 -0.23 16.85
N GLU A 129 18.10 -0.32 15.60
CA GLU A 129 19.49 -0.10 15.18
C GLU A 129 19.53 1.01 14.11
N LYS A 130 20.70 1.59 13.87
CA LYS A 130 20.91 2.54 12.79
C LYS A 130 21.08 1.79 11.47
N ALA A 131 20.40 2.24 10.42
CA ALA A 131 20.58 1.73 9.07
C ALA A 131 22.04 1.99 8.57
N PRO A 132 22.63 1.04 7.83
CA PRO A 132 24.03 1.19 7.38
C PRO A 132 24.23 2.22 6.27
N ASN A 133 23.23 2.46 5.38
CA ASN A 133 23.43 3.29 4.19
C ASN A 133 22.56 4.57 4.18
N VAL A 134 21.61 4.73 5.13
CA VAL A 134 20.76 5.91 5.29
C VAL A 134 20.66 6.31 6.75
N TYR A 135 20.36 7.57 7.02
CA TYR A 135 20.13 8.05 8.39
C TYR A 135 18.69 7.75 8.82
N ALA A 136 18.42 6.48 9.12
CA ALA A 136 17.09 6.01 9.54
C ALA A 136 17.21 4.82 10.51
N PRO A 137 16.17 4.54 11.33
CA PRO A 137 16.14 3.39 12.24
C PRO A 137 15.76 2.11 11.50
N VAL A 138 16.47 1.01 11.70
CA VAL A 138 16.08 -0.35 11.33
C VAL A 138 15.46 -1.05 12.53
N PHE A 139 14.41 -1.81 12.31
CA PHE A 139 13.71 -2.60 13.32
C PHE A 139 14.02 -4.08 13.09
N LYS A 140 14.69 -4.72 14.05
CA LYS A 140 15.25 -6.10 13.93
C LYS A 140 14.19 -7.19 13.76
N GLU A 141 12.98 -6.93 14.19
CA GLU A 141 11.86 -7.88 14.14
C GLU A 141 11.30 -8.09 12.73
N PHE A 142 11.71 -7.25 11.77
CA PHE A 142 11.23 -7.33 10.39
C PHE A 142 12.19 -8.12 9.50
N PRO A 143 11.67 -9.03 8.66
CA PRO A 143 12.50 -9.92 7.84
C PRO A 143 13.26 -9.20 6.73
N MET A 144 12.68 -8.11 6.21
CA MET A 144 13.23 -7.33 5.11
C MET A 144 12.94 -5.84 5.29
N THR A 145 13.95 -5.03 4.96
CA THR A 145 13.88 -3.56 5.07
C THR A 145 14.54 -2.93 3.84
N LEU A 146 13.83 -2.01 3.20
CA LEU A 146 14.37 -1.15 2.16
C LEU A 146 14.97 0.09 2.82
N GLU A 147 16.18 0.48 2.45
CA GLU A 147 16.80 1.75 2.79
C GLU A 147 16.52 2.74 1.67
N CYS A 148 15.90 3.88 1.99
CA CYS A 148 15.33 4.77 0.98
C CYS A 148 15.78 6.20 1.15
N ARG A 149 15.90 6.91 0.02
CA ARG A 149 16.16 8.35 -0.04
C ARG A 149 15.10 9.04 -0.89
N VAL A 150 14.53 10.11 -0.35
CA VAL A 150 13.52 10.93 -1.05
C VAL A 150 14.13 11.53 -2.34
N LYS A 151 13.45 11.33 -3.45
CA LYS A 151 13.77 11.96 -4.74
C LYS A 151 12.85 13.12 -5.05
N GLN A 152 11.55 12.93 -4.81
CA GLN A 152 10.54 13.91 -5.19
C GLN A 152 9.32 13.81 -4.29
N LYS A 153 8.68 14.96 -4.04
CA LYS A 153 7.32 15.07 -3.51
C LYS A 153 6.41 15.58 -4.62
N ILE A 154 5.22 14.98 -4.75
CA ILE A 154 4.22 15.37 -5.75
C ILE A 154 2.94 15.78 -5.00
N ASP A 155 2.26 16.81 -5.49
CA ASP A 155 1.00 17.32 -4.94
C ASP A 155 1.10 17.64 -3.44
N GLU A 156 2.20 18.25 -3.03
CA GLU A 156 2.44 18.65 -1.63
C GLU A 156 1.39 19.68 -1.19
N SER A 157 0.72 19.37 -0.09
CA SER A 157 -0.33 20.19 0.51
C SER A 157 -0.21 20.15 2.04
N GLU A 158 -1.03 20.94 2.74
CA GLU A 158 -1.13 20.89 4.21
C GLU A 158 -1.58 19.53 4.74
N THR A 159 -2.29 18.73 3.92
CA THR A 159 -2.83 17.43 4.32
C THR A 159 -1.93 16.25 3.97
N GLY A 160 -0.92 16.44 3.10
CA GLY A 160 0.01 15.40 2.71
C GLY A 160 0.54 15.53 1.27
N TYR A 161 1.22 14.48 0.80
CA TYR A 161 1.83 14.42 -0.52
C TYR A 161 2.08 12.97 -0.96
N TYR A 162 2.38 12.78 -2.26
CA TYR A 162 2.96 11.54 -2.75
C TYR A 162 4.48 11.65 -2.72
N LEU A 163 5.12 10.70 -2.06
CA LEU A 163 6.56 10.61 -1.94
C LEU A 163 7.09 9.62 -2.95
N ILE A 164 8.01 10.05 -3.84
CA ILE A 164 8.83 9.15 -4.65
C ILE A 164 10.20 9.06 -4.01
N ALA A 165 10.68 7.84 -3.79
CA ALA A 165 11.98 7.57 -3.18
C ALA A 165 12.76 6.50 -3.92
N GLU A 166 14.08 6.68 -3.99
CA GLU A 166 15.02 5.68 -4.44
C GLU A 166 15.26 4.64 -3.34
N ILE A 167 15.25 3.36 -3.70
CA ILE A 167 15.74 2.26 -2.88
C ILE A 167 17.25 2.19 -3.08
N VAL A 168 18.02 2.63 -2.09
CA VAL A 168 19.49 2.65 -2.16
C VAL A 168 20.10 1.33 -1.72
N ASN A 169 19.38 0.54 -0.91
CA ASN A 169 19.80 -0.80 -0.46
C ASN A 169 18.61 -1.59 0.08
N ILE A 170 18.76 -2.91 0.15
CA ILE A 170 17.80 -3.83 0.76
C ILE A 170 18.54 -4.68 1.79
N LEU A 171 18.04 -4.67 3.01
CA LEU A 171 18.48 -5.55 4.11
C LEU A 171 17.50 -6.72 4.21
N CYS A 172 18.02 -7.94 4.35
CA CYS A 172 17.22 -9.14 4.61
C CYS A 172 17.93 -9.96 5.67
N ASP A 173 17.22 -10.42 6.69
CA ASP A 173 17.75 -11.33 7.70
C ASP A 173 18.06 -12.70 7.04
N GLU A 174 19.27 -13.23 7.24
CA GLU A 174 19.78 -14.45 6.60
C GLU A 174 18.87 -15.67 6.82
N LYS A 175 18.14 -15.74 7.92
CA LYS A 175 17.19 -16.84 8.19
C LYS A 175 16.03 -16.90 7.20
N TYR A 176 15.75 -15.78 6.48
CA TYR A 176 14.72 -15.69 5.45
C TYR A 176 15.27 -15.82 4.03
N LEU A 177 16.50 -16.25 3.87
CA LEU A 177 17.05 -16.56 2.55
C LEU A 177 16.68 -17.98 2.11
N ALA A 178 16.46 -18.14 0.80
CA ALA A 178 16.34 -19.43 0.13
C ALA A 178 17.73 -19.99 -0.17
N GLU A 179 17.79 -21.24 -0.63
CA GLU A 179 19.06 -21.93 -0.97
C GLU A 179 19.85 -21.23 -2.09
N ASP A 180 19.15 -20.48 -2.98
CA ASP A 180 19.77 -19.70 -4.06
C ASP A 180 20.28 -18.32 -3.59
N GLY A 181 20.21 -18.03 -2.31
CA GLY A 181 20.67 -16.79 -1.69
C GLY A 181 19.70 -15.60 -1.84
N LYS A 182 18.51 -15.81 -2.43
CA LYS A 182 17.48 -14.77 -2.51
C LYS A 182 16.54 -14.83 -1.32
N SER A 183 15.85 -13.74 -1.08
CA SER A 183 14.82 -13.66 -0.04
C SER A 183 13.66 -14.62 -0.33
N ASP A 184 13.27 -15.41 0.68
CA ASP A 184 12.15 -16.36 0.64
C ASP A 184 10.91 -15.69 1.22
N VAL A 185 10.03 -15.19 0.33
CA VAL A 185 8.81 -14.46 0.71
C VAL A 185 7.82 -15.33 1.48
N GLU A 186 7.79 -16.65 1.24
CA GLU A 186 6.91 -17.56 2.00
C GLU A 186 7.36 -17.68 3.46
N LYS A 187 8.67 -17.80 3.70
CA LYS A 187 9.22 -17.85 5.07
C LYS A 187 9.02 -16.57 5.86
N MET A 188 8.86 -15.42 5.18
CA MET A 188 8.69 -14.12 5.84
C MET A 188 7.31 -13.95 6.46
N GLU A 189 6.31 -14.72 6.06
CA GLU A 189 4.93 -14.62 6.55
C GLU A 189 4.36 -13.21 6.48
N LEU A 190 4.63 -12.51 5.37
CA LEU A 190 4.18 -11.14 5.14
C LEU A 190 2.67 -11.04 5.17
N ILE A 191 2.15 -9.89 5.60
CA ILE A 191 0.72 -9.59 5.62
C ILE A 191 0.33 -8.53 4.61
N THR A 192 -0.93 -8.55 4.19
CA THR A 192 -1.58 -7.52 3.38
C THR A 192 -2.75 -6.91 4.15
N PHE A 193 -3.01 -5.62 3.94
CA PHE A 193 -4.19 -4.96 4.48
C PHE A 193 -5.40 -5.19 3.56
N ASP A 194 -6.52 -5.59 4.15
CA ASP A 194 -7.82 -5.69 3.49
C ASP A 194 -8.65 -4.43 3.77
N PRO A 195 -8.80 -3.51 2.79
CA PRO A 195 -9.59 -2.30 2.96
C PRO A 195 -11.11 -2.54 2.96
N VAL A 196 -11.57 -3.75 2.66
CA VAL A 196 -13.00 -4.11 2.64
C VAL A 196 -13.50 -4.34 4.06
N HIS A 197 -12.75 -5.10 4.85
CA HIS A 197 -13.12 -5.49 6.21
C HIS A 197 -12.23 -4.87 7.30
N HIS A 198 -11.22 -4.07 6.91
CA HIS A 198 -10.21 -3.49 7.80
C HIS A 198 -9.49 -4.57 8.62
N THR A 199 -9.00 -5.59 7.94
CA THR A 199 -8.27 -6.72 8.52
C THR A 199 -6.90 -6.89 7.90
N TYR A 200 -6.06 -7.72 8.51
CA TYR A 200 -4.78 -8.16 7.95
C TYR A 200 -4.89 -9.61 7.52
N ILE A 201 -4.39 -9.92 6.32
CA ILE A 201 -4.40 -11.26 5.75
C ILE A 201 -2.96 -11.66 5.44
N GLN A 202 -2.54 -12.85 5.89
CA GLN A 202 -1.23 -13.38 5.58
C GLN A 202 -1.14 -13.79 4.11
N LEU A 203 -0.02 -13.50 3.44
CA LEU A 203 0.25 -13.98 2.10
C LEU A 203 0.41 -15.51 2.11
N GLY A 204 -0.21 -16.16 1.12
CA GLY A 204 -0.21 -17.62 1.00
C GLY A 204 1.01 -18.16 0.28
N LYS A 205 0.92 -19.45 -0.10
CA LYS A 205 1.96 -20.18 -0.81
C LYS A 205 2.08 -19.75 -2.26
N THR A 206 3.25 -19.96 -2.86
CA THR A 206 3.48 -19.84 -4.30
C THR A 206 2.53 -20.74 -5.08
N VAL A 207 1.84 -20.18 -6.07
CA VAL A 207 0.84 -20.88 -6.89
C VAL A 207 1.27 -21.07 -8.35
N GLY A 208 2.41 -20.50 -8.77
CA GLY A 208 2.90 -20.60 -10.13
C GLY A 208 4.16 -19.77 -10.39
N LYS A 209 4.69 -19.89 -11.60
CA LYS A 209 5.90 -19.19 -12.08
C LYS A 209 5.54 -18.06 -13.02
N ALA A 210 5.76 -16.82 -12.61
CA ALA A 210 5.57 -15.65 -13.46
C ALA A 210 6.46 -15.72 -14.71
N PHE A 211 5.98 -15.17 -15.83
CA PHE A 211 6.64 -15.15 -17.14
C PHE A 211 6.92 -16.55 -17.75
N SER A 212 6.46 -17.62 -17.11
CA SER A 212 6.66 -19.01 -17.51
C SER A 212 5.34 -19.72 -17.77
N ASP A 213 4.48 -19.82 -16.76
CA ASP A 213 3.29 -20.69 -16.83
C ASP A 213 2.28 -20.26 -17.89
N GLY A 214 2.16 -18.96 -18.19
CA GLY A 214 1.34 -18.44 -19.29
C GLY A 214 1.78 -18.88 -20.69
N LYS A 215 2.98 -19.46 -20.85
CA LYS A 215 3.44 -19.99 -22.15
C LYS A 215 2.62 -21.20 -22.64
N GLN A 216 1.91 -21.87 -21.73
CA GLN A 216 0.98 -22.98 -22.06
C GLN A 216 -0.17 -22.54 -22.99
N LEU A 217 -0.44 -21.21 -23.08
CA LEU A 217 -1.50 -20.65 -23.92
C LEU A 217 -1.02 -20.17 -25.30
N LYS A 218 0.26 -20.42 -25.66
CA LYS A 218 0.86 -20.02 -26.96
C LYS A 218 0.68 -21.06 -28.02
#